data_566c50c5cb6fdf446b642b5392889fa1
#
_entry.id   566c50c5cb6fdf446b642b5392889fa1
#
_cell.length_a   1.000
_cell.length_b   1.000
_cell.length_c   1.000
_cell.angle_alpha   90.00
_cell.angle_beta   90.00
_cell.angle_gamma   90.00
#
_symmetry.space_group_name_H-M   'P 1'
#
loop_
_entity.id
_entity.type
_entity.pdbx_description
1 polymer ?
#
loop_
_entity_poly.entity_id
_entity_poly.type
_entity_poly.pdbx_seq_one_letter_code
_entity_poly.pdbx_strand_id
1 'polypeptide(L)'
;AHPASIGLLALGEATGAQFNLIPLSGGKNTVAGAVTGEVDFSVLTSGSVIAAGEAVRTHLVFGENRVGAALNDAPSMNSVYGTDLPEMLSSRAFGIHKKAADDHPDRMDLLNSTFKATFDDPALLEAYIASKGTPEYLSYGGVEECETFKNAMLELGAKYKALLSGA
;
A
#
# COMPACT_ATOMS: atom_id res chain seq x y z
N ALA A 1 3.00 3.01 11.41
CA ALA A 1 3.85 2.10 10.64
C ALA A 1 3.42 2.11 9.17
N HIS A 2 4.37 1.96 8.25
CA HIS A 2 4.06 1.86 6.83
C HIS A 2 3.64 0.41 6.49
N PRO A 3 2.63 0.17 5.63
CA PRO A 3 2.22 -1.20 5.26
C PRO A 3 3.37 -2.09 4.77
N ALA A 4 4.33 -1.52 4.02
CA ALA A 4 5.51 -2.24 3.56
C ALA A 4 6.37 -2.80 4.72
N SER A 5 6.58 -2.01 5.79
CA SER A 5 7.32 -2.48 6.98
C SER A 5 6.56 -3.59 7.70
N ILE A 6 5.25 -3.45 7.82
CA ILE A 6 4.38 -4.49 8.42
C ILE A 6 4.46 -5.78 7.61
N GLY A 7 4.35 -5.69 6.28
CA GLY A 7 4.47 -6.85 5.39
C GLY A 7 5.80 -7.56 5.54
N LEU A 8 6.90 -6.82 5.67
CA LEU A 8 8.23 -7.42 5.88
C LEU A 8 8.36 -8.11 7.24
N LEU A 9 7.80 -7.53 8.30
CA LEU A 9 7.79 -8.16 9.62
C LEU A 9 6.95 -9.45 9.62
N ALA A 10 5.82 -9.44 8.94
CA ALA A 10 4.98 -10.62 8.75
C ALA A 10 5.70 -11.70 7.93
N LEU A 11 6.49 -11.32 6.92
CA LEU A 11 7.34 -12.26 6.17
C LEU A 11 8.39 -12.89 7.08
N GLY A 12 9.03 -12.11 7.94
CA GLY A 12 9.95 -12.61 8.95
C GLY A 12 9.31 -13.64 9.88
N GLU A 13 8.09 -13.35 10.37
CA GLU A 13 7.32 -14.26 11.20
C GLU A 13 6.99 -15.57 10.47
N ALA A 14 6.56 -15.51 9.21
CA ALA A 14 6.18 -16.66 8.41
C ALA A 14 7.36 -17.57 8.01
N THR A 15 8.56 -16.98 7.85
CA THR A 15 9.75 -17.68 7.34
C THR A 15 10.81 -17.96 8.40
N GLY A 16 10.73 -17.31 9.57
CA GLY A 16 11.79 -17.30 10.57
C GLY A 16 12.98 -16.39 10.22
N ALA A 17 12.90 -15.64 9.10
CA ALA A 17 13.95 -14.72 8.70
C ALA A 17 14.02 -13.49 9.60
N GLN A 18 15.22 -13.04 9.89
CA GLN A 18 15.46 -11.79 10.63
C GLN A 18 15.98 -10.73 9.66
N PHE A 19 15.28 -9.59 9.62
CA PHE A 19 15.61 -8.49 8.73
C PHE A 19 16.23 -7.33 9.52
N ASN A 20 17.34 -6.80 9.02
CA ASN A 20 17.87 -5.53 9.48
C ASN A 20 17.16 -4.40 8.72
N LEU A 21 16.26 -3.69 9.39
CA LEU A 21 15.44 -2.64 8.78
C LEU A 21 16.23 -1.34 8.66
N ILE A 22 16.51 -0.92 7.44
CA ILE A 22 17.16 0.36 7.13
C ILE A 22 16.12 1.31 6.51
N PRO A 23 15.61 2.31 7.27
CA PRO A 23 14.65 3.25 6.75
C PRO A 23 15.32 4.25 5.78
N LEU A 24 14.83 4.28 4.54
CA LEU A 24 15.27 5.23 3.52
C LEU A 24 14.13 6.23 3.23
N SER A 25 14.51 7.47 2.87
CA SER A 25 13.55 8.55 2.66
C SER A 25 12.95 8.52 1.25
N GLY A 26 11.67 8.07 1.17
CA GLY A 26 10.87 8.08 -0.06
C GLY A 26 11.21 6.97 -1.05
N GLY A 27 10.26 6.70 -1.96
CA GLY A 27 10.35 5.55 -2.86
C GLY A 27 11.56 5.56 -3.80
N LYS A 28 11.99 6.73 -4.29
CA LYS A 28 13.17 6.83 -5.17
C LYS A 28 14.46 6.39 -4.46
N ASN A 29 14.68 6.85 -3.24
CA ASN A 29 15.89 6.47 -2.48
C ASN A 29 15.83 5.00 -2.07
N THR A 30 14.64 4.48 -1.75
CA THR A 30 14.45 3.07 -1.43
C THR A 30 14.77 2.16 -2.61
N VAL A 31 14.35 2.53 -3.83
CA VAL A 31 14.76 1.81 -5.05
C VAL A 31 16.26 1.94 -5.28
N ALA A 32 16.80 3.16 -5.18
CA ALA A 32 18.23 3.41 -5.40
C ALA A 32 19.10 2.56 -4.47
N GLY A 33 18.73 2.41 -3.19
CA GLY A 33 19.46 1.59 -2.24
C GLY A 33 19.60 0.13 -2.69
N ALA A 34 18.55 -0.46 -3.27
CA ALA A 34 18.63 -1.80 -3.83
C ALA A 34 19.44 -1.86 -5.14
N VAL A 35 19.30 -0.85 -6.02
CA VAL A 35 20.04 -0.79 -7.29
C VAL A 35 21.55 -0.60 -7.07
N THR A 36 21.94 0.19 -6.07
CA THR A 36 23.35 0.45 -5.74
C THR A 36 23.97 -0.62 -4.85
N GLY A 37 23.18 -1.55 -4.32
CA GLY A 37 23.67 -2.58 -3.39
C GLY A 37 23.91 -2.06 -1.97
N GLU A 38 23.37 -0.89 -1.62
CA GLU A 38 23.37 -0.38 -0.23
C GLU A 38 22.51 -1.27 0.69
N VAL A 39 21.45 -1.85 0.13
CA VAL A 39 20.60 -2.84 0.78
C VAL A 39 20.42 -4.08 -0.10
N ASP A 40 20.26 -5.26 0.49
CA ASP A 40 20.09 -6.51 -0.26
C ASP A 40 18.79 -6.55 -1.06
N PHE A 41 17.72 -5.93 -0.54
CA PHE A 41 16.44 -5.73 -1.21
C PHE A 41 15.68 -4.55 -0.61
N SER A 42 14.67 -4.08 -1.33
CA SER A 42 13.81 -2.99 -0.88
C SER A 42 12.34 -3.42 -0.84
N VAL A 43 11.58 -2.81 0.07
CA VAL A 43 10.15 -3.02 0.23
C VAL A 43 9.43 -1.69 0.15
N LEU A 44 8.56 -1.55 -0.85
CA LEU A 44 7.88 -0.28 -1.13
C LEU A 44 6.59 -0.50 -1.93
N THR A 45 5.96 0.61 -2.32
CA THR A 45 4.73 0.56 -3.10
C THR A 45 4.99 0.12 -4.55
N SER A 46 4.09 -0.65 -5.11
CA SER A 46 4.16 -1.18 -6.48
C SER A 46 4.46 -0.11 -7.54
N GLY A 47 3.82 1.05 -7.44
CA GLY A 47 4.06 2.14 -8.40
C GLY A 47 5.51 2.62 -8.47
N SER A 48 6.24 2.61 -7.34
CA SER A 48 7.67 2.96 -7.34
C SER A 48 8.52 1.86 -7.97
N VAL A 49 8.14 0.59 -7.80
CA VAL A 49 8.81 -0.56 -8.42
C VAL A 49 8.60 -0.55 -9.94
N ILE A 50 7.35 -0.37 -10.38
CA ILE A 50 7.00 -0.27 -11.81
C ILE A 50 7.78 0.87 -12.47
N ALA A 51 7.88 2.04 -11.82
CA ALA A 51 8.63 3.18 -12.34
C ALA A 51 10.15 2.93 -12.44
N ALA A 52 10.70 1.98 -11.66
CA ALA A 52 12.10 1.58 -11.74
C ALA A 52 12.38 0.62 -12.93
N GLY A 53 11.33 -0.01 -13.48
CA GLY A 53 11.44 -0.90 -14.63
C GLY A 53 12.42 -2.06 -14.39
N GLU A 54 13.28 -2.31 -15.36
CA GLU A 54 14.23 -3.42 -15.34
C GLU A 54 15.38 -3.27 -14.32
N ALA A 55 15.50 -2.12 -13.66
CA ALA A 55 16.54 -1.90 -12.66
C ALA A 55 16.35 -2.73 -11.39
N VAL A 56 15.14 -3.22 -11.16
CA VAL A 56 14.78 -4.07 -10.01
C VAL A 56 13.87 -5.21 -10.45
N ARG A 57 13.87 -6.31 -9.68
CA ARG A 57 12.97 -7.44 -9.90
C ARG A 57 12.09 -7.64 -8.67
N THR A 58 10.79 -7.75 -8.89
CA THR A 58 9.84 -8.12 -7.82
C THR A 58 9.86 -9.63 -7.61
N HIS A 59 10.03 -10.05 -6.37
CA HIS A 59 10.03 -11.47 -5.99
C HIS A 59 8.75 -11.88 -5.27
N LEU A 60 8.10 -10.94 -4.56
CA LEU A 60 6.92 -11.20 -3.75
C LEU A 60 6.09 -9.91 -3.62
N VAL A 61 4.77 -10.05 -3.56
CA VAL A 61 3.85 -8.98 -3.18
C VAL A 61 3.10 -9.34 -1.90
N PHE A 62 2.79 -8.35 -1.06
CA PHE A 62 2.07 -8.56 0.21
C PHE A 62 0.54 -8.54 0.05
N GLY A 63 0.05 -8.31 -1.14
CA GLY A 63 -1.35 -8.38 -1.52
C GLY A 63 -1.51 -9.12 -2.83
N GLU A 64 -2.55 -8.80 -3.59
CA GLU A 64 -2.74 -9.34 -4.92
C GLU A 64 -1.84 -8.62 -5.95
N ASN A 65 -1.23 -9.39 -6.86
CA ASN A 65 -0.53 -8.83 -8.02
C ASN A 65 -1.54 -8.47 -9.12
N ARG A 66 -1.99 -7.22 -9.13
CA ARG A 66 -3.01 -6.70 -10.07
C ARG A 66 -2.44 -6.32 -11.44
N VAL A 67 -1.12 -6.32 -11.60
CA VAL A 67 -0.43 -5.82 -12.80
C VAL A 67 0.47 -6.86 -13.47
N GLY A 68 0.44 -8.09 -13.00
CA GLY A 68 1.11 -9.23 -13.62
C GLY A 68 2.57 -8.97 -13.96
N ALA A 69 2.88 -9.01 -15.24
CA ALA A 69 4.24 -8.87 -15.77
C ALA A 69 4.96 -7.57 -15.36
N ALA A 70 4.24 -6.48 -15.09
CA ALA A 70 4.84 -5.23 -14.62
C ALA A 70 5.50 -5.37 -13.21
N LEU A 71 5.13 -6.42 -12.48
CA LEU A 71 5.78 -6.84 -11.24
C LEU A 71 6.38 -8.26 -11.36
N ASN A 72 6.86 -8.63 -12.56
CA ASN A 72 7.52 -9.92 -12.86
C ASN A 72 6.66 -11.15 -12.51
N ASP A 73 5.33 -11.02 -12.61
CA ASP A 73 4.35 -12.05 -12.21
C ASP A 73 4.60 -12.57 -10.77
N ALA A 74 5.12 -11.71 -9.90
CA ALA A 74 5.48 -12.08 -8.55
C ALA A 74 4.26 -12.61 -7.77
N PRO A 75 4.40 -13.74 -7.06
CA PRO A 75 3.30 -14.32 -6.29
C PRO A 75 3.00 -13.50 -5.04
N SER A 76 1.80 -13.68 -4.49
CA SER A 76 1.43 -13.09 -3.20
C SER A 76 2.04 -13.87 -2.04
N MET A 77 2.34 -13.16 -0.95
CA MET A 77 2.83 -13.78 0.28
C MET A 77 1.83 -14.81 0.82
N ASN A 78 0.53 -14.49 0.78
CA ASN A 78 -0.51 -15.40 1.24
C ASN A 78 -0.51 -16.73 0.46
N SER A 79 -0.28 -16.67 -0.86
CA SER A 79 -0.24 -17.88 -1.69
C SER A 79 1.01 -18.74 -1.48
N VAL A 80 2.16 -18.12 -1.20
CA VAL A 80 3.44 -18.83 -1.05
C VAL A 80 3.60 -19.44 0.34
N TYR A 81 3.21 -18.69 1.37
CA TYR A 81 3.47 -19.06 2.76
C TYR A 81 2.22 -19.46 3.55
N GLY A 82 1.04 -19.50 2.91
CA GLY A 82 -0.22 -19.83 3.56
C GLY A 82 -0.62 -18.84 4.65
N THR A 83 -0.21 -17.58 4.54
CA THR A 83 -0.58 -16.51 5.46
C THR A 83 -1.95 -15.94 5.11
N ASP A 84 -2.58 -15.26 6.05
CA ASP A 84 -3.87 -14.55 5.87
C ASP A 84 -3.67 -13.07 6.21
N LEU A 85 -2.78 -12.41 5.47
CA LEU A 85 -2.56 -10.98 5.62
C LEU A 85 -3.63 -10.21 4.85
N PRO A 86 -4.15 -9.13 5.42
CA PRO A 86 -4.98 -8.19 4.67
C PRO A 86 -4.15 -7.55 3.55
N GLU A 87 -4.81 -6.99 2.55
CA GLU A 87 -4.12 -6.25 1.51
C GLU A 87 -3.31 -5.09 2.10
N MET A 88 -2.01 -5.06 1.83
CA MET A 88 -1.09 -4.02 2.27
C MET A 88 -1.12 -2.83 1.31
N LEU A 89 -2.24 -2.10 1.31
CA LEU A 89 -2.47 -1.00 0.41
C LEU A 89 -1.71 0.27 0.82
N SER A 90 -1.32 1.06 -0.16
CA SER A 90 -0.89 2.44 0.01
C SER A 90 -1.98 3.38 -0.49
N SER A 91 -3.11 3.39 0.21
CA SER A 91 -4.26 4.21 -0.15
C SER A 91 -4.10 5.67 0.30
N ARG A 92 -4.87 6.54 -0.34
CA ARG A 92 -5.07 7.94 0.06
C ARG A 92 -6.49 8.07 0.55
N ALA A 93 -6.69 8.79 1.64
CA ALA A 93 -8.01 9.02 2.20
C ALA A 93 -8.23 10.51 2.44
N PHE A 94 -9.46 10.96 2.23
CA PHE A 94 -9.91 12.25 2.71
C PHE A 94 -10.53 12.07 4.09
N GLY A 95 -10.00 12.79 5.06
CA GLY A 95 -10.52 12.78 6.42
C GLY A 95 -11.28 14.05 6.74
N ILE A 96 -12.38 13.90 7.47
CA ILE A 96 -13.13 15.01 8.03
C ILE A 96 -13.25 14.83 9.55
N HIS A 97 -13.31 15.93 10.27
CA HIS A 97 -13.48 15.85 11.73
C HIS A 97 -14.84 15.23 12.08
N LYS A 98 -14.85 14.26 12.98
CA LYS A 98 -16.06 13.51 13.33
C LYS A 98 -17.23 14.42 13.71
N LYS A 99 -17.00 15.46 14.52
CA LYS A 99 -18.05 16.41 14.89
C LYS A 99 -18.66 17.11 13.67
N ALA A 100 -17.88 17.46 12.64
CA ALA A 100 -18.41 18.09 11.44
C ALA A 100 -19.28 17.11 10.62
N ALA A 101 -18.91 15.83 10.61
CA ALA A 101 -19.70 14.79 9.98
C ALA A 101 -21.03 14.56 10.72
N ASP A 102 -20.99 14.53 12.06
CA ASP A 102 -22.17 14.33 12.91
C ASP A 102 -23.13 15.52 12.84
N ASP A 103 -22.61 16.76 12.82
CA ASP A 103 -23.42 17.98 12.79
C ASP A 103 -24.04 18.25 11.40
N HIS A 104 -23.45 17.69 10.31
CA HIS A 104 -23.83 17.96 8.93
C HIS A 104 -23.89 16.70 8.07
N PRO A 105 -24.78 15.74 8.40
CA PRO A 105 -24.86 14.47 7.67
C PRO A 105 -25.20 14.64 6.19
N ASP A 106 -26.05 15.62 5.85
CA ASP A 106 -26.41 15.98 4.48
C ASP A 106 -25.21 16.38 3.63
N ARG A 107 -24.24 17.09 4.24
CA ARG A 107 -22.99 17.46 3.57
C ARG A 107 -22.05 16.27 3.41
N MET A 108 -22.06 15.35 4.37
CA MET A 108 -21.30 14.11 4.26
C MET A 108 -21.81 13.23 3.13
N ASP A 109 -23.14 13.11 2.99
CA ASP A 109 -23.76 12.36 1.89
C ASP A 109 -23.42 12.98 0.54
N LEU A 110 -23.46 14.33 0.45
CA LEU A 110 -23.05 15.04 -0.77
C LEU A 110 -21.57 14.81 -1.08
N LEU A 111 -20.67 14.89 -0.10
CA LEU A 111 -19.23 14.65 -0.30
C LEU A 111 -18.99 13.21 -0.78
N ASN A 112 -19.56 12.21 -0.12
CA ASN A 112 -19.38 10.80 -0.48
C ASN A 112 -19.90 10.51 -1.89
N SER A 113 -21.10 11.02 -2.24
CA SER A 113 -21.66 10.85 -3.58
C SER A 113 -20.85 11.56 -4.66
N THR A 114 -20.35 12.76 -4.37
CA THR A 114 -19.51 13.51 -5.31
C THR A 114 -18.16 12.82 -5.51
N PHE A 115 -17.54 12.33 -4.43
CA PHE A 115 -16.31 11.57 -4.52
C PHE A 115 -16.49 10.31 -5.38
N LYS A 116 -17.54 9.53 -5.12
CA LYS A 116 -17.84 8.34 -5.91
C LYS A 116 -18.04 8.69 -7.39
N ALA A 117 -18.84 9.72 -7.68
CA ALA A 117 -19.06 10.17 -9.04
C ALA A 117 -17.78 10.63 -9.76
N THR A 118 -16.80 11.18 -9.03
CA THR A 118 -15.50 11.55 -9.59
C THR A 118 -14.73 10.32 -10.08
N PHE A 119 -14.82 9.19 -9.38
CA PHE A 119 -14.18 7.94 -9.81
C PHE A 119 -14.90 7.26 -10.98
N ASP A 120 -16.17 7.58 -11.19
CA ASP A 120 -16.94 7.10 -12.34
C ASP A 120 -16.72 8.01 -13.59
N ASP A 121 -16.03 9.15 -13.46
CA ASP A 121 -15.74 10.08 -14.54
C ASP A 121 -14.49 9.65 -15.34
N PRO A 122 -14.60 9.40 -16.66
CA PRO A 122 -13.45 9.04 -17.50
C PRO A 122 -12.29 10.05 -17.45
N ALA A 123 -12.59 11.33 -17.22
CA ALA A 123 -11.56 12.37 -17.12
C ALA A 123 -10.60 12.14 -15.95
N LEU A 124 -11.06 11.53 -14.85
CA LEU A 124 -10.15 11.15 -13.75
C LEU A 124 -9.14 10.10 -14.21
N LEU A 125 -9.59 9.06 -14.90
CA LEU A 125 -8.71 8.02 -15.41
C LEU A 125 -7.67 8.58 -16.39
N GLU A 126 -8.11 9.45 -17.32
CA GLU A 126 -7.21 10.12 -18.28
C GLU A 126 -6.16 10.96 -17.54
N ALA A 127 -6.57 11.77 -16.57
CA ALA A 127 -5.65 12.59 -15.77
C ALA A 127 -4.69 11.71 -14.93
N TYR A 128 -5.17 10.60 -14.38
CA TYR A 128 -4.37 9.66 -13.63
C TYR A 128 -3.28 9.00 -14.49
N ILE A 129 -3.63 8.54 -15.69
CA ILE A 129 -2.67 8.00 -16.68
C ILE A 129 -1.66 9.07 -17.11
N ALA A 130 -2.12 10.29 -17.38
CA ALA A 130 -1.24 11.41 -17.75
C ALA A 130 -0.22 11.75 -16.63
N SER A 131 -0.60 11.53 -15.37
CA SER A 131 0.30 11.66 -14.20
C SER A 131 1.24 10.45 -13.99
N LYS A 132 1.25 9.48 -14.93
CA LYS A 132 1.96 8.20 -14.86
C LYS A 132 1.45 7.26 -13.76
N GLY A 133 0.18 7.39 -13.40
CA GLY A 133 -0.52 6.44 -12.54
C GLY A 133 -0.77 5.12 -13.28
N THR A 134 -0.80 4.03 -12.53
CA THR A 134 -1.10 2.69 -13.02
C THR A 134 -2.61 2.47 -12.93
N PRO A 135 -3.34 2.33 -14.05
CA PRO A 135 -4.81 2.29 -14.06
C PRO A 135 -5.43 1.26 -13.11
N GLU A 136 -4.80 0.10 -12.99
CA GLU A 136 -5.25 -1.02 -12.14
C GLU A 136 -5.25 -0.67 -10.64
N TYR A 137 -4.61 0.42 -10.26
CA TYR A 137 -4.57 0.92 -8.87
C TYR A 137 -5.53 2.07 -8.61
N LEU A 138 -6.21 2.57 -9.63
CA LEU A 138 -7.23 3.59 -9.46
C LEU A 138 -8.55 2.93 -9.06
N SER A 139 -8.89 3.02 -7.79
CA SER A 139 -10.15 2.48 -7.27
C SER A 139 -10.72 3.38 -6.19
N TYR A 140 -12.05 3.44 -6.13
CA TYR A 140 -12.78 4.09 -5.05
C TYR A 140 -12.98 3.10 -3.91
N GLY A 141 -12.74 3.56 -2.69
CA GLY A 141 -13.15 2.88 -1.47
C GLY A 141 -14.07 3.78 -0.66
N GLY A 142 -15.23 3.27 -0.26
CA GLY A 142 -16.18 3.98 0.58
C GLY A 142 -15.75 4.02 2.06
N VAL A 143 -16.65 4.49 2.91
CA VAL A 143 -16.38 4.63 4.35
C VAL A 143 -16.11 3.27 5.00
N GLU A 144 -16.86 2.24 4.62
CA GLU A 144 -16.74 0.89 5.18
C GLU A 144 -15.39 0.25 4.83
N GLU A 145 -14.96 0.36 3.57
CA GLU A 145 -13.65 -0.15 3.13
C GLU A 145 -12.51 0.60 3.84
N CYS A 146 -12.65 1.92 3.98
CA CYS A 146 -11.66 2.73 4.71
C CYS A 146 -11.56 2.32 6.19
N GLU A 147 -12.70 2.09 6.86
CA GLU A 147 -12.74 1.63 8.25
C GLU A 147 -12.14 0.23 8.40
N THR A 148 -12.47 -0.69 7.52
CA THR A 148 -11.93 -2.06 7.50
C THR A 148 -10.42 -2.02 7.36
N PHE A 149 -9.90 -1.30 6.36
CA PHE A 149 -8.46 -1.15 6.16
C PHE A 149 -7.77 -0.49 7.36
N LYS A 150 -8.33 0.59 7.88
CA LYS A 150 -7.81 1.28 9.07
C LYS A 150 -7.69 0.32 10.25
N ASN A 151 -8.73 -0.44 10.55
CA ASN A 151 -8.75 -1.35 11.70
C ASN A 151 -7.73 -2.46 11.54
N ALA A 152 -7.62 -3.08 10.36
CA ALA A 152 -6.61 -4.08 10.08
C ALA A 152 -5.18 -3.53 10.25
N MET A 153 -4.92 -2.31 9.77
CA MET A 153 -3.59 -1.69 9.92
C MET A 153 -3.28 -1.31 11.36
N LEU A 154 -4.26 -0.90 12.17
CA LEU A 154 -4.08 -0.61 13.59
C LEU A 154 -3.78 -1.89 14.38
N GLU A 155 -4.47 -2.98 14.09
CA GLU A 155 -4.24 -4.29 14.72
C GLU A 155 -2.82 -4.81 14.42
N LEU A 156 -2.42 -4.82 13.15
CA LEU A 156 -1.08 -5.24 12.75
C LEU A 156 0.01 -4.30 13.30
N GLY A 157 -0.26 -2.99 13.34
CA GLY A 157 0.64 -2.02 13.97
C GLY A 157 0.81 -2.26 15.46
N ALA A 158 -0.24 -2.67 16.16
CA ALA A 158 -0.18 -3.05 17.57
C ALA A 158 0.60 -4.37 17.77
N LYS A 159 0.35 -5.38 16.92
CA LYS A 159 1.07 -6.67 16.93
C LYS A 159 2.58 -6.49 16.82
N TYR A 160 3.03 -5.64 15.90
CA TYR A 160 4.46 -5.43 15.64
C TYR A 160 5.05 -4.20 16.33
N LYS A 161 4.34 -3.61 17.31
CA LYS A 161 4.76 -2.36 17.96
C LYS A 161 6.18 -2.39 18.51
N ALA A 162 6.58 -3.45 19.20
CA ALA A 162 7.91 -3.58 19.78
C ALA A 162 9.00 -3.53 18.69
N LEU A 163 8.81 -4.27 17.59
CA LEU A 163 9.75 -4.31 16.47
C LEU A 163 9.81 -2.98 15.70
N LEU A 164 8.69 -2.28 15.61
CA LEU A 164 8.60 -0.99 14.91
C LEU A 164 9.17 0.18 15.74
N SER A 165 9.22 0.06 17.06
CA SER A 165 9.75 1.10 17.94
C SER A 165 11.24 0.96 18.25
N GLY A 166 11.88 -0.13 17.80
CA GLY A 166 13.29 -0.40 18.10
C GLY A 166 13.54 -0.75 19.56
N ALA A 167 12.50 -1.21 20.27
CA ALA A 167 12.56 -1.60 21.69
C ALA A 167 12.81 -3.09 21.84
#